data_33ce4224c5331ed5a67449691abce10d
#
_entry.id   33ce4224c5331ed5a67449691abce10d
#
_cell.length_a   1.000
_cell.length_b   1.000
_cell.length_c   1.000
_cell.angle_alpha   90.00
_cell.angle_beta   90.00
_cell.angle_gamma   90.00
#
_symmetry.space_group_name_H-M   'P 1'
#
loop_
_entity.id
_entity.type
_entity.pdbx_description
1 polymer ?
#
loop_
_entity_poly.entity_id
_entity_poly.type
_entity_poly.pdbx_seq_one_letter_code
_entity_poly.pdbx_strand_id
1 'polypeptide(L)'
;MTLQLAQLEPFARGGNRLCFVHPDDAGRCVKVRRPDFTLEDRRRKKGFPKNLKPLSSFDDNLEESRVMTGLEKRYGERIFRHVSRCYGFVDTDFGKGLVSELIRDGNGAISQTLKKYLWDHGLTEECQAAVQALGDFWQSQAVPSRDLLLHNIVVQRNNDGTIERLVVIDGLGSSGLIPAGWLPHSLQQRKSARKVANLHERIDILLGQRGQDTFPGFHGLLLHDDHPDHHNEKGGPVSP
;
A
#
# COMPACT_ATOMS: atom_id res chain seq x y z
N MET A 1 -25.38 6.25 6.99
CA MET A 1 -25.66 5.05 6.17
C MET A 1 -24.51 4.07 6.37
N THR A 2 -24.77 2.81 6.70
CA THR A 2 -23.74 1.80 6.97
C THR A 2 -23.58 0.93 5.73
N LEU A 3 -22.37 0.83 5.18
CA LEU A 3 -22.10 -0.01 4.01
C LEU A 3 -22.13 -1.49 4.41
N GLN A 4 -22.76 -2.32 3.57
CA GLN A 4 -22.86 -3.77 3.75
C GLN A 4 -21.76 -4.45 2.92
N LEU A 5 -20.61 -4.71 3.54
CA LEU A 5 -19.45 -5.30 2.88
C LEU A 5 -19.38 -6.83 3.05
N ALA A 6 -20.07 -7.39 4.06
CA ALA A 6 -20.06 -8.84 4.31
C ALA A 6 -20.66 -9.67 3.15
N GLN A 7 -21.43 -9.03 2.26
CA GLN A 7 -22.01 -9.65 1.07
C GLN A 7 -21.10 -9.52 -0.17
N LEU A 8 -19.99 -8.79 -0.05
CA LEU A 8 -19.05 -8.55 -1.15
C LEU A 8 -17.79 -9.38 -0.94
N GLU A 9 -17.15 -9.73 -2.03
CA GLU A 9 -15.82 -10.33 -1.97
C GLU A 9 -14.75 -9.23 -1.90
N PRO A 10 -13.78 -9.31 -0.98
CA PRO A 10 -12.65 -8.40 -0.98
C PRO A 10 -11.79 -8.66 -2.23
N PHE A 11 -11.31 -7.61 -2.88
CA PHE A 11 -10.38 -7.76 -4.00
C PHE A 11 -8.93 -7.95 -3.57
N ALA A 12 -8.60 -7.58 -2.33
CA ALA A 12 -7.25 -7.76 -1.77
C ALA A 12 -7.30 -8.01 -0.26
N ARG A 13 -6.32 -8.79 0.21
CA ARG A 13 -6.13 -9.12 1.63
C ARG A 13 -4.71 -8.77 2.04
N GLY A 14 -4.58 -7.90 3.02
CA GLY A 14 -3.33 -7.61 3.70
C GLY A 14 -3.19 -8.40 5.02
N GLY A 15 -2.08 -8.23 5.72
CA GLY A 15 -1.86 -8.88 7.01
C GLY A 15 -2.93 -8.57 8.06
N ASN A 16 -3.49 -7.35 8.06
CA ASN A 16 -4.43 -6.87 9.09
C ASN A 16 -5.74 -6.34 8.50
N ARG A 17 -5.85 -6.21 7.18
CA ARG A 17 -6.97 -5.53 6.51
C ARG A 17 -7.51 -6.34 5.33
N LEU A 18 -8.79 -6.14 5.06
CA LEU A 18 -9.47 -6.51 3.82
C LEU A 18 -9.76 -5.23 3.04
N CYS A 19 -9.66 -5.32 1.71
CA CYS A 19 -9.95 -4.23 0.81
C CYS A 19 -11.12 -4.61 -0.11
N PHE A 20 -12.18 -3.80 -0.07
CA PHE A 20 -13.38 -3.97 -0.88
C PHE A 20 -13.50 -2.82 -1.87
N VAL A 21 -14.04 -3.06 -3.05
CA VAL A 21 -14.50 -1.99 -3.94
C VAL A 21 -15.67 -1.29 -3.23
N HIS A 22 -15.69 0.04 -3.22
CA HIS A 22 -16.79 0.79 -2.62
C HIS A 22 -18.08 0.51 -3.43
N PRO A 23 -19.19 0.08 -2.80
CA PRO A 23 -20.40 -0.35 -3.53
C PRO A 23 -21.01 0.74 -4.41
N ASP A 24 -20.91 2.00 -4.01
CA ASP A 24 -21.52 3.12 -4.72
C ASP A 24 -20.52 3.93 -5.60
N ASP A 25 -19.22 3.56 -5.57
CA ASP A 25 -18.18 4.29 -6.32
C ASP A 25 -17.03 3.34 -6.71
N ALA A 26 -17.04 2.88 -7.95
CA ALA A 26 -16.02 1.96 -8.47
C ALA A 26 -14.59 2.54 -8.50
N GLY A 27 -14.43 3.86 -8.36
CA GLY A 27 -13.12 4.54 -8.23
C GLY A 27 -12.58 4.60 -6.80
N ARG A 28 -13.29 3.99 -5.84
CA ARG A 28 -12.88 3.97 -4.43
C ARG A 28 -12.80 2.56 -3.88
N CYS A 29 -11.98 2.41 -2.85
CA CYS A 29 -11.94 1.19 -2.05
C CYS A 29 -12.19 1.51 -0.57
N VAL A 30 -12.72 0.51 0.14
CA VAL A 30 -12.95 0.55 1.58
C VAL A 30 -12.01 -0.45 2.23
N LYS A 31 -11.11 0.05 3.08
CA LYS A 31 -10.16 -0.76 3.85
C LYS A 31 -10.73 -0.98 5.25
N VAL A 32 -11.07 -2.22 5.57
CA VAL A 32 -11.56 -2.60 6.90
C VAL A 32 -10.58 -3.51 7.60
N ARG A 33 -10.58 -3.50 8.93
CA ARG A 33 -9.80 -4.45 9.71
C ARG A 33 -10.36 -5.86 9.55
N ARG A 34 -9.48 -6.82 9.47
CA ARG A 34 -9.87 -8.23 9.46
C ARG A 34 -10.56 -8.61 10.78
N PRO A 35 -11.70 -9.34 10.72
CA PRO A 35 -12.41 -9.77 11.93
C PRO A 35 -11.59 -10.72 12.81
N ASP A 36 -10.70 -11.52 12.17
CA ASP A 36 -9.84 -12.51 12.83
C ASP A 36 -8.54 -11.93 13.42
N PHE A 37 -8.37 -10.58 13.40
CA PHE A 37 -7.16 -9.91 13.90
C PHE A 37 -7.50 -8.62 14.66
N THR A 38 -7.42 -8.69 15.99
CA THR A 38 -7.78 -7.56 16.87
C THR A 38 -6.66 -6.54 17.05
N LEU A 39 -6.99 -5.36 17.60
CA LEU A 39 -5.98 -4.36 17.97
C LEU A 39 -5.09 -4.86 19.12
N GLU A 40 -5.63 -5.70 20.00
CA GLU A 40 -4.90 -6.36 21.07
C GLU A 40 -3.85 -7.32 20.52
N ASP A 41 -4.21 -8.12 19.50
CA ASP A 41 -3.26 -9.03 18.83
C ASP A 41 -2.12 -8.24 18.19
N ARG A 42 -2.47 -7.11 17.55
CA ARG A 42 -1.46 -6.23 16.97
C ARG A 42 -0.56 -5.61 18.03
N ARG A 43 -1.12 -5.13 19.17
CA ARG A 43 -0.35 -4.61 20.30
C ARG A 43 0.59 -5.67 20.85
N ARG A 44 0.10 -6.90 21.04
CA ARG A 44 0.90 -8.04 21.50
C ARG A 44 2.04 -8.36 20.54
N LYS A 45 1.77 -8.40 19.23
CA LYS A 45 2.77 -8.67 18.17
C LYS A 45 3.89 -7.62 18.13
N LYS A 46 3.64 -6.36 18.55
CA LYS A 46 4.66 -5.30 18.56
C LYS A 46 5.68 -5.44 19.68
N GLY A 47 5.37 -6.16 20.75
CA GLY A 47 6.28 -6.40 21.87
C GLY A 47 6.66 -5.14 22.66
N PHE A 48 7.39 -5.36 23.78
CA PHE A 48 7.90 -4.28 24.64
C PHE A 48 9.05 -3.53 23.94
N PRO A 49 9.19 -2.18 24.09
CA PRO A 49 8.28 -1.26 24.81
C PRO A 49 7.13 -0.70 23.96
N LYS A 50 7.02 -1.10 22.68
CA LYS A 50 6.05 -0.52 21.74
C LYS A 50 4.60 -0.81 22.11
N ASN A 51 4.36 -1.94 22.79
CA ASN A 51 3.04 -2.37 23.26
C ASN A 51 2.46 -1.52 24.42
N LEU A 52 3.25 -0.59 24.99
CA LEU A 52 2.79 0.36 26.02
C LEU A 52 1.96 1.52 25.45
N LYS A 53 1.93 1.68 24.14
CA LYS A 53 1.14 2.74 23.50
C LYS A 53 -0.36 2.48 23.65
N PRO A 54 -1.21 3.55 23.63
CA PRO A 54 -2.66 3.40 23.62
C PRO A 54 -3.13 2.51 22.47
N LEU A 55 -4.22 1.75 22.69
CA LEU A 55 -4.73 0.78 21.73
C LEU A 55 -5.04 1.40 20.36
N SER A 56 -5.59 2.62 20.35
CA SER A 56 -5.85 3.39 19.12
C SER A 56 -4.62 3.67 18.25
N SER A 57 -3.42 3.62 18.83
CA SER A 57 -2.16 3.80 18.07
C SER A 57 -1.77 2.58 17.23
N PHE A 58 -2.52 1.48 17.41
CA PHE A 58 -2.36 0.26 16.62
C PHE A 58 -3.40 0.13 15.50
N ASP A 59 -4.27 1.12 15.34
CA ASP A 59 -5.21 1.18 14.23
C ASP A 59 -4.53 1.72 12.96
N ASP A 60 -4.31 0.82 12.00
CA ASP A 60 -3.66 1.15 10.73
C ASP A 60 -4.44 2.18 9.93
N ASN A 61 -5.78 2.11 9.97
CA ASN A 61 -6.64 3.03 9.23
C ASN A 61 -6.53 4.45 9.80
N LEU A 62 -6.51 4.59 11.13
CA LEU A 62 -6.31 5.89 11.77
C LEU A 62 -4.92 6.47 11.48
N GLU A 63 -3.90 5.62 11.50
CA GLU A 63 -2.54 6.05 11.20
C GLU A 63 -2.41 6.47 9.72
N GLU A 64 -2.92 5.66 8.79
CA GLU A 64 -2.91 5.96 7.36
C GLU A 64 -3.67 7.27 7.07
N SER A 65 -4.88 7.44 7.59
CA SER A 65 -5.66 8.66 7.40
C SER A 65 -4.93 9.91 7.88
N ARG A 66 -4.30 9.87 9.06
CA ARG A 66 -3.51 11.00 9.58
C ARG A 66 -2.34 11.35 8.68
N VAL A 67 -1.63 10.32 8.21
CA VAL A 67 -0.47 10.50 7.31
C VAL A 67 -0.93 11.11 5.99
N MET A 68 -1.98 10.57 5.37
CA MET A 68 -2.50 11.04 4.09
C MET A 68 -2.97 12.49 4.16
N THR A 69 -3.77 12.84 5.19
CA THR A 69 -4.19 14.22 5.44
C THR A 69 -2.99 15.16 5.65
N GLY A 70 -1.97 14.69 6.36
CA GLY A 70 -0.75 15.46 6.57
C GLY A 70 0.05 15.69 5.28
N LEU A 71 0.10 14.70 4.40
CA LEU A 71 0.74 14.82 3.09
C LEU A 71 -0.02 15.78 2.17
N GLU A 72 -1.34 15.64 2.09
CA GLU A 72 -2.20 16.55 1.33
C GLU A 72 -2.05 17.99 1.79
N LYS A 73 -2.10 18.24 3.11
CA LYS A 73 -1.89 19.58 3.69
C LYS A 73 -0.51 20.16 3.34
N ARG A 74 0.52 19.33 3.30
CA ARG A 74 1.90 19.78 3.04
C ARG A 74 2.21 20.02 1.57
N TYR A 75 1.72 19.14 0.70
CA TYR A 75 2.11 19.10 -0.72
C TYR A 75 1.00 19.57 -1.67
N GLY A 76 -0.25 19.67 -1.18
CA GLY A 76 -1.42 19.97 -2.00
C GLY A 76 -1.67 18.87 -3.04
N GLU A 77 -2.35 19.24 -4.12
CA GLU A 77 -2.74 18.33 -5.21
C GLU A 77 -1.57 17.58 -5.87
N ARG A 78 -0.37 18.16 -5.84
CA ARG A 78 0.80 17.55 -6.49
C ARG A 78 1.19 16.18 -5.90
N ILE A 79 0.84 15.90 -4.64
CA ILE A 79 1.15 14.61 -4.02
C ILE A 79 0.42 13.46 -4.70
N PHE A 80 -0.79 13.72 -5.20
CA PHE A 80 -1.64 12.72 -5.83
C PHE A 80 -1.18 12.30 -7.23
N ARG A 81 -0.10 12.88 -7.71
CA ARG A 81 0.59 12.37 -8.90
C ARG A 81 1.13 10.95 -8.66
N HIS A 82 1.59 10.67 -7.44
CA HIS A 82 2.22 9.40 -7.09
C HIS A 82 1.71 8.79 -5.77
N VAL A 83 0.65 9.34 -5.18
CA VAL A 83 0.04 8.82 -3.95
C VAL A 83 -1.47 8.77 -4.16
N SER A 84 -2.12 7.69 -3.72
CA SER A 84 -3.57 7.56 -3.75
C SER A 84 -4.25 8.58 -2.84
N ARG A 85 -5.47 9.01 -3.18
CA ARG A 85 -6.27 9.92 -2.33
C ARG A 85 -6.88 9.17 -1.15
N CYS A 86 -7.11 9.90 -0.06
CA CYS A 86 -7.83 9.43 1.11
C CYS A 86 -9.10 10.26 1.29
N TYR A 87 -10.25 9.59 1.35
CA TYR A 87 -11.57 10.24 1.46
C TYR A 87 -12.16 10.19 2.87
N GLY A 88 -11.37 9.72 3.86
CA GLY A 88 -11.82 9.62 5.25
C GLY A 88 -12.49 8.30 5.57
N PHE A 89 -13.39 8.32 6.55
CA PHE A 89 -14.00 7.13 7.12
C PHE A 89 -15.47 6.98 6.76
N VAL A 90 -15.91 5.72 6.67
CA VAL A 90 -17.30 5.33 6.52
C VAL A 90 -17.63 4.23 7.54
N ASP A 91 -18.89 4.18 7.99
CA ASP A 91 -19.36 3.09 8.84
C ASP A 91 -19.71 1.88 7.96
N THR A 92 -19.24 0.70 8.37
CA THR A 92 -19.50 -0.57 7.68
C THR A 92 -19.96 -1.64 8.68
N ASP A 93 -20.48 -2.75 8.19
CA ASP A 93 -20.80 -3.94 8.99
C ASP A 93 -19.54 -4.62 9.60
N PHE A 94 -18.34 -4.27 9.12
CA PHE A 94 -17.04 -4.62 9.75
C PHE A 94 -16.51 -3.53 10.70
N GLY A 95 -17.32 -2.53 11.05
CA GLY A 95 -16.89 -1.35 11.80
C GLY A 95 -16.43 -0.20 10.89
N LYS A 96 -15.58 0.70 11.39
CA LYS A 96 -15.11 1.85 10.60
C LYS A 96 -14.12 1.41 9.53
N GLY A 97 -14.50 1.68 8.26
CA GLY A 97 -13.65 1.51 7.07
C GLY A 97 -12.98 2.82 6.66
N LEU A 98 -11.72 2.74 6.19
CA LEU A 98 -11.02 3.85 5.56
C LEU A 98 -11.30 3.82 4.06
N VAL A 99 -11.82 4.93 3.51
CA VAL A 99 -12.07 5.08 2.08
C VAL A 99 -10.86 5.75 1.43
N SER A 100 -10.33 5.11 0.40
CA SER A 100 -9.23 5.63 -0.41
C SER A 100 -9.49 5.41 -1.91
N GLU A 101 -8.73 6.12 -2.74
CA GLU A 101 -8.77 5.96 -4.18
C GLU A 101 -8.42 4.51 -4.57
N LEU A 102 -9.22 3.92 -5.42
CA LEU A 102 -8.93 2.66 -6.08
C LEU A 102 -8.35 2.95 -7.45
N ILE A 103 -7.06 2.68 -7.59
CA ILE A 103 -6.36 2.94 -8.85
C ILE A 103 -6.80 1.89 -9.87
N ARG A 104 -7.28 2.38 -11.02
CA ARG A 104 -7.73 1.56 -12.15
C ARG A 104 -6.97 1.91 -13.40
N ASP A 105 -6.76 0.92 -14.23
CA ASP A 105 -6.26 1.09 -15.59
C ASP A 105 -7.34 1.73 -16.47
N GLY A 106 -6.97 2.26 -17.62
CA GLY A 106 -7.89 2.90 -18.56
C GLY A 106 -9.02 2.00 -19.02
N ASN A 107 -8.82 0.67 -19.08
CA ASN A 107 -9.84 -0.32 -19.38
C ASN A 107 -10.79 -0.63 -18.20
N GLY A 108 -10.62 0.02 -17.06
CA GLY A 108 -11.44 -0.16 -15.85
C GLY A 108 -11.00 -1.31 -14.94
N ALA A 109 -10.02 -2.11 -15.30
CA ALA A 109 -9.47 -3.14 -14.42
C ALA A 109 -8.78 -2.50 -13.20
N ILE A 110 -8.75 -3.19 -12.05
CA ILE A 110 -7.96 -2.76 -10.90
C ILE A 110 -6.48 -2.87 -11.28
N SER A 111 -5.73 -1.76 -11.11
CA SER A 111 -4.31 -1.73 -11.45
C SER A 111 -3.52 -2.70 -10.60
N GLN A 112 -2.66 -3.49 -11.22
CA GLN A 112 -1.83 -4.46 -10.53
C GLN A 112 -0.66 -3.78 -9.79
N THR A 113 -0.11 -4.47 -8.80
CA THR A 113 1.04 -3.96 -8.06
C THR A 113 2.31 -3.98 -8.93
N LEU A 114 3.27 -3.10 -8.60
CA LEU A 114 4.58 -3.09 -9.26
C LEU A 114 5.28 -4.45 -9.09
N LYS A 115 5.07 -5.13 -7.97
CA LYS A 115 5.60 -6.48 -7.74
C LYS A 115 5.08 -7.47 -8.78
N LYS A 116 3.74 -7.49 -9.00
CA LYS A 116 3.11 -8.38 -9.97
C LYS A 116 3.51 -8.02 -11.40
N TYR A 117 3.51 -6.72 -11.73
CA TYR A 117 3.93 -6.23 -13.04
C TYR A 117 5.36 -6.68 -13.38
N LEU A 118 6.31 -6.46 -12.47
CA LEU A 118 7.71 -6.85 -12.67
C LEU A 118 7.87 -8.37 -12.79
N TRP A 119 7.08 -9.13 -12.06
CA TRP A 119 7.10 -10.59 -12.17
C TRP A 119 6.64 -11.07 -13.53
N ASP A 120 5.55 -10.50 -14.04
CA ASP A 120 4.95 -10.92 -15.31
C ASP A 120 5.75 -10.41 -16.51
N HIS A 121 6.14 -9.13 -16.50
CA HIS A 121 6.67 -8.43 -17.66
C HIS A 121 8.19 -8.13 -17.56
N GLY A 122 8.77 -8.20 -16.36
CA GLY A 122 10.12 -7.71 -16.12
C GLY A 122 10.20 -6.19 -16.04
N LEU A 123 11.42 -5.66 -16.00
CA LEU A 123 11.67 -4.23 -16.01
C LEU A 123 11.77 -3.74 -17.46
N THR A 124 10.62 -3.44 -18.07
CA THR A 124 10.55 -2.82 -19.41
C THR A 124 11.11 -1.40 -19.36
N GLU A 125 11.53 -0.84 -20.51
CA GLU A 125 12.01 0.55 -20.59
C GLU A 125 11.00 1.55 -20.06
N GLU A 126 9.71 1.32 -20.34
CA GLU A 126 8.62 2.13 -19.87
C GLU A 126 8.45 2.04 -18.34
N CYS A 127 8.53 0.82 -17.77
CA CYS A 127 8.48 0.61 -16.33
C CYS A 127 9.69 1.28 -15.64
N GLN A 128 10.88 1.18 -16.23
CA GLN A 128 12.09 1.84 -15.73
C GLN A 128 11.91 3.36 -15.71
N ALA A 129 11.37 3.96 -16.76
CA ALA A 129 11.07 5.39 -16.82
C ALA A 129 10.05 5.80 -15.74
N ALA A 130 9.00 5.00 -15.53
CA ALA A 130 7.99 5.26 -14.51
C ALA A 130 8.55 5.14 -13.08
N VAL A 131 9.44 4.17 -12.81
CA VAL A 131 10.16 4.02 -11.54
C VAL A 131 11.08 5.21 -11.30
N GLN A 132 11.79 5.67 -12.34
CA GLN A 132 12.64 6.86 -12.25
C GLN A 132 11.80 8.11 -11.92
N ALA A 133 10.69 8.33 -12.61
CA ALA A 133 9.79 9.46 -12.36
C ALA A 133 9.23 9.47 -10.93
N LEU A 134 8.84 8.30 -10.40
CA LEU A 134 8.46 8.14 -8.99
C LEU A 134 9.62 8.51 -8.06
N GLY A 135 10.82 8.00 -8.34
CA GLY A 135 12.02 8.25 -7.54
C GLY A 135 12.40 9.74 -7.50
N ASP A 136 12.40 10.41 -8.63
CA ASP A 136 12.68 11.84 -8.75
C ASP A 136 11.66 12.69 -7.99
N PHE A 137 10.37 12.35 -8.12
CA PHE A 137 9.32 12.99 -7.33
C PHE A 137 9.54 12.79 -5.84
N TRP A 138 9.85 11.56 -5.42
CA TRP A 138 10.04 11.23 -4.00
C TRP A 138 11.20 12.02 -3.39
N GLN A 139 12.32 12.10 -4.10
CA GLN A 139 13.51 12.81 -3.65
C GLN A 139 13.33 14.32 -3.68
N SER A 140 12.82 14.87 -4.80
CA SER A 140 12.63 16.33 -4.96
C SER A 140 11.63 16.90 -3.94
N GLN A 141 10.56 16.17 -3.66
CA GLN A 141 9.56 16.57 -2.66
C GLN A 141 9.91 16.13 -1.24
N ALA A 142 10.96 15.32 -1.04
CA ALA A 142 11.34 14.74 0.24
C ALA A 142 10.15 14.04 0.94
N VAL A 143 9.40 13.22 0.20
CA VAL A 143 8.18 12.58 0.69
C VAL A 143 8.51 11.60 1.82
N PRO A 144 7.89 11.74 3.00
CA PRO A 144 8.14 10.82 4.11
C PRO A 144 7.43 9.49 3.84
N SER A 145 8.20 8.41 3.83
CA SER A 145 7.68 7.05 3.74
C SER A 145 8.40 6.13 4.72
N ARG A 146 7.71 5.11 5.21
CA ARG A 146 8.33 4.02 6.00
C ARG A 146 9.20 3.20 5.09
N ASP A 147 8.63 2.79 3.96
CA ASP A 147 9.32 2.05 2.92
C ASP A 147 8.54 2.10 1.60
N LEU A 148 9.27 1.98 0.46
CA LEU A 148 8.70 1.81 -0.86
C LEU A 148 8.74 0.32 -1.21
N LEU A 149 7.71 -0.42 -0.74
CA LEU A 149 7.59 -1.84 -0.99
C LEU A 149 6.88 -2.04 -2.34
N LEU A 150 7.38 -2.99 -3.15
CA LEU A 150 6.85 -3.23 -4.50
C LEU A 150 5.35 -3.56 -4.52
N HIS A 151 4.84 -4.19 -3.47
CA HIS A 151 3.41 -4.51 -3.34
C HIS A 151 2.55 -3.34 -2.83
N ASN A 152 3.16 -2.25 -2.39
CA ASN A 152 2.50 -1.01 -1.99
C ASN A 152 2.51 0.06 -3.08
N ILE A 153 3.01 -0.27 -4.26
CA ILE A 153 3.05 0.58 -5.44
C ILE A 153 2.22 -0.12 -6.51
N VAL A 154 1.30 0.59 -7.16
CA VAL A 154 0.51 0.07 -8.28
C VAL A 154 0.92 0.74 -9.58
N VAL A 155 0.81 0.00 -10.67
CA VAL A 155 1.13 0.43 -12.04
C VAL A 155 -0.17 0.79 -12.73
N GLN A 156 -0.48 2.08 -12.84
CA GLN A 156 -1.64 2.55 -13.59
C GLN A 156 -1.30 2.61 -15.07
N ARG A 157 -2.15 2.02 -15.91
CA ARG A 157 -1.99 1.96 -17.36
C ARG A 157 -3.13 2.68 -18.07
N ASN A 158 -2.81 3.24 -19.23
CA ASN A 158 -3.77 3.82 -20.18
C ASN A 158 -4.59 2.72 -20.89
N ASN A 159 -5.56 3.13 -21.72
CA ASN A 159 -6.36 2.20 -22.52
C ASN A 159 -5.54 1.39 -23.54
N ASP A 160 -4.42 1.95 -24.01
CA ASP A 160 -3.49 1.29 -24.93
C ASP A 160 -2.50 0.35 -24.25
N GLY A 161 -2.57 0.24 -22.92
CA GLY A 161 -1.70 -0.59 -22.08
C GLY A 161 -0.40 0.07 -21.65
N THR A 162 -0.09 1.29 -22.15
CA THR A 162 1.10 2.05 -21.71
C THR A 162 1.00 2.48 -20.25
N ILE A 163 2.13 2.58 -19.56
CA ILE A 163 2.17 3.00 -18.15
C ILE A 163 1.91 4.52 -18.06
N GLU A 164 0.82 4.90 -17.41
CA GLU A 164 0.54 6.31 -17.12
C GLU A 164 1.39 6.82 -15.97
N ARG A 165 1.38 6.10 -14.84
CA ARG A 165 2.13 6.45 -13.62
C ARG A 165 2.24 5.29 -12.63
N LEU A 166 3.14 5.42 -11.67
CA LEU A 166 3.18 4.60 -10.47
C LEU A 166 2.53 5.33 -9.30
N VAL A 167 1.70 4.63 -8.52
CA VAL A 167 0.98 5.20 -7.38
C VAL A 167 1.25 4.40 -6.10
N VAL A 168 1.74 5.08 -5.07
CA VAL A 168 1.95 4.48 -3.73
C VAL A 168 0.62 4.49 -2.98
N ILE A 169 0.17 3.31 -2.57
CA ILE A 169 -1.15 3.08 -1.93
C ILE A 169 -1.05 2.75 -0.43
N ASP A 170 0.17 2.49 0.08
CA ASP A 170 0.43 2.21 1.51
C ASP A 170 1.91 2.46 1.84
N GLY A 171 2.28 2.33 3.12
CA GLY A 171 3.67 2.48 3.57
C GLY A 171 4.16 3.93 3.71
N LEU A 172 3.24 4.89 3.71
CA LEU A 172 3.53 6.31 3.85
C LEU A 172 3.79 6.72 5.32
N GLY A 173 4.34 7.91 5.51
CA GLY A 173 4.66 8.47 6.83
C GLY A 173 6.05 8.10 7.33
N SER A 174 6.38 8.53 8.55
CA SER A 174 7.69 8.30 9.17
C SER A 174 7.59 7.22 10.24
N SER A 175 8.53 6.28 10.21
CA SER A 175 8.72 5.29 11.30
C SER A 175 9.52 5.86 12.49
N GLY A 176 10.07 7.07 12.37
CA GLY A 176 10.91 7.70 13.39
C GLY A 176 10.10 8.30 14.54
N LEU A 177 10.77 8.46 15.71
CA LEU A 177 10.21 9.15 16.88
C LEU A 177 10.00 10.66 16.63
N ILE A 178 10.79 11.23 15.72
CA ILE A 178 10.72 12.64 15.35
C ILE A 178 9.83 12.79 14.13
N PRO A 179 8.77 13.64 14.17
CA PRO A 179 7.96 13.95 13.01
C PRO A 179 8.83 14.45 11.83
N ALA A 180 8.56 13.97 10.63
CA ALA A 180 9.36 14.33 9.45
C ALA A 180 9.46 15.85 9.22
N GLY A 181 8.40 16.60 9.54
CA GLY A 181 8.38 18.05 9.41
C GLY A 181 9.33 18.82 10.33
N TRP A 182 9.88 18.18 11.35
CA TRP A 182 10.84 18.79 12.30
C TRP A 182 12.29 18.59 11.88
N LEU A 183 12.52 17.76 10.88
CA LEU A 183 13.88 17.50 10.38
C LEU A 183 14.27 18.56 9.33
N PRO A 184 15.55 18.99 9.29
CA PRO A 184 16.07 19.80 8.19
C PRO A 184 15.76 19.17 6.82
N HIS A 185 15.45 19.98 5.83
CA HIS A 185 15.06 19.51 4.49
C HIS A 185 16.11 18.58 3.87
N SER A 186 17.39 18.88 4.03
CA SER A 186 18.49 18.03 3.54
C SER A 186 18.49 16.62 4.16
N LEU A 187 18.13 16.50 5.45
CA LEU A 187 17.97 15.17 6.09
C LEU A 187 16.75 14.43 5.59
N GLN A 188 15.66 15.15 5.31
CA GLN A 188 14.47 14.56 4.72
C GLN A 188 14.79 14.03 3.31
N GLN A 189 15.48 14.81 2.48
CA GLN A 189 15.93 14.39 1.15
C GLN A 189 16.83 13.15 1.20
N ARG A 190 17.82 13.12 2.11
CA ARG A 190 18.69 11.93 2.29
C ARG A 190 17.89 10.68 2.67
N LYS A 191 16.87 10.83 3.53
CA LYS A 191 15.98 9.72 3.88
C LYS A 191 15.17 9.24 2.67
N SER A 192 14.60 10.17 1.89
CA SER A 192 13.88 9.83 0.65
C SER A 192 14.79 9.15 -0.37
N ALA A 193 15.99 9.68 -0.61
CA ALA A 193 16.97 9.09 -1.51
C ALA A 193 17.30 7.63 -1.12
N ARG A 194 17.49 7.36 0.18
CA ARG A 194 17.70 5.99 0.67
C ARG A 194 16.50 5.09 0.40
N LYS A 195 15.25 5.60 0.50
CA LYS A 195 14.06 4.80 0.19
C LYS A 195 13.95 4.47 -1.29
N VAL A 196 14.33 5.41 -2.14
CA VAL A 196 14.41 5.17 -3.59
C VAL A 196 15.50 4.16 -3.92
N ALA A 197 16.68 4.26 -3.31
CA ALA A 197 17.75 3.26 -3.49
C ALA A 197 17.28 1.86 -3.06
N ASN A 198 16.61 1.73 -1.92
CA ASN A 198 16.04 0.47 -1.46
C ASN A 198 14.93 -0.05 -2.41
N LEU A 199 14.19 0.84 -3.09
CA LEU A 199 13.22 0.42 -4.11
C LEU A 199 13.92 -0.26 -5.29
N HIS A 200 14.99 0.33 -5.80
CA HIS A 200 15.80 -0.27 -6.88
C HIS A 200 16.39 -1.61 -6.47
N GLU A 201 16.99 -1.70 -5.28
CA GLU A 201 17.50 -2.97 -4.74
C GLU A 201 16.42 -4.08 -4.69
N ARG A 202 15.19 -3.73 -4.27
CA ARG A 202 14.07 -4.69 -4.26
C ARG A 202 13.62 -5.11 -5.65
N ILE A 203 13.68 -4.19 -6.61
CA ILE A 203 13.43 -4.52 -8.03
C ILE A 203 14.46 -5.55 -8.50
N ASP A 204 15.74 -5.30 -8.27
CA ASP A 204 16.83 -6.20 -8.69
C ASP A 204 16.70 -7.59 -8.03
N ILE A 205 16.39 -7.63 -6.73
CA ILE A 205 16.15 -8.90 -6.00
C ILE A 205 14.97 -9.66 -6.62
N LEU A 206 13.85 -9.00 -6.90
CA LEU A 206 12.68 -9.63 -7.50
C LEU A 206 12.96 -10.14 -8.90
N LEU A 207 13.67 -9.37 -9.71
CA LEU A 207 14.07 -9.76 -11.08
C LEU A 207 15.01 -10.97 -11.06
N GLY A 208 15.91 -11.05 -10.09
CA GLY A 208 16.77 -12.22 -9.88
C GLY A 208 16.02 -13.48 -9.46
N GLN A 209 14.81 -13.35 -8.93
CA GLN A 209 13.92 -14.49 -8.59
C GLN A 209 12.96 -14.85 -9.73
N ARG A 210 12.87 -14.01 -10.74
CA ARG A 210 11.99 -14.23 -11.90
C ARG A 210 12.46 -15.45 -12.69
N GLY A 211 11.53 -16.35 -13.00
CA GLY A 211 11.84 -17.65 -13.61
C GLY A 211 11.78 -18.82 -12.61
N GLN A 212 11.54 -18.54 -11.32
CA GLN A 212 11.11 -19.57 -10.37
C GLN A 212 9.63 -19.92 -10.63
N ASP A 213 9.25 -21.15 -10.30
CA ASP A 213 7.90 -21.65 -10.57
C ASP A 213 6.78 -20.94 -9.78
N THR A 214 7.14 -20.23 -8.70
CA THR A 214 6.15 -19.61 -7.81
C THR A 214 6.44 -18.15 -7.57
N PHE A 215 5.37 -17.32 -7.57
CA PHE A 215 5.42 -15.92 -7.17
C PHE A 215 5.88 -15.82 -5.70
N PRO A 216 6.85 -14.95 -5.36
CA PRO A 216 7.43 -14.90 -4.01
C PRO A 216 6.44 -14.32 -2.99
N GLY A 217 5.72 -15.19 -2.28
CA GLY A 217 4.70 -14.86 -1.28
C GLY A 217 3.45 -14.21 -1.87
N PHE A 218 2.41 -14.03 -1.07
CA PHE A 218 1.07 -13.57 -1.52
C PHE A 218 0.90 -12.05 -1.58
N HIS A 219 1.78 -11.27 -0.95
CA HIS A 219 1.64 -9.81 -0.94
C HIS A 219 1.81 -9.22 -2.34
N GLY A 220 0.82 -8.47 -2.78
CA GLY A 220 0.80 -7.80 -4.07
C GLY A 220 0.00 -8.50 -5.15
N LEU A 221 -0.68 -9.59 -4.81
CA LEU A 221 -1.67 -10.26 -5.65
C LEU A 221 -3.08 -9.76 -5.29
N LEU A 222 -3.93 -9.70 -6.29
CA LEU A 222 -5.37 -9.58 -6.09
C LEU A 222 -5.93 -10.96 -5.73
N LEU A 223 -7.02 -11.02 -4.97
CA LEU A 223 -7.63 -12.29 -4.56
C LEU A 223 -8.24 -13.07 -5.74
N HIS A 224 -8.44 -12.39 -6.88
CA HIS A 224 -8.87 -13.02 -8.14
C HIS A 224 -7.71 -13.60 -8.96
N ASP A 225 -6.47 -13.30 -8.58
CA ASP A 225 -5.30 -13.93 -9.19
C ASP A 225 -5.19 -15.33 -8.58
N ASP A 226 -5.42 -16.38 -9.38
CA ASP A 226 -5.28 -17.78 -8.96
C ASP A 226 -3.85 -18.04 -8.45
N HIS A 227 -3.70 -18.06 -7.13
CA HIS A 227 -2.43 -18.43 -6.50
C HIS A 227 -2.68 -19.47 -5.40
N PRO A 228 -1.95 -20.58 -5.39
CA PRO A 228 -2.15 -21.69 -4.45
C PRO A 228 -2.05 -21.27 -2.97
N ASP A 229 -1.28 -20.23 -2.64
CA ASP A 229 -1.13 -19.73 -1.26
C ASP A 229 -2.35 -18.97 -0.74
N HIS A 230 -3.29 -18.55 -1.60
CA HIS A 230 -4.55 -17.93 -1.15
C HIS A 230 -5.46 -18.92 -0.42
N HIS A 231 -5.28 -20.23 -0.64
CA HIS A 231 -6.10 -21.28 -0.06
C HIS A 231 -5.51 -21.87 1.23
N ASN A 232 -4.24 -21.65 1.55
CA ASN A 232 -3.53 -22.34 2.64
C ASN A 232 -3.52 -21.63 4.00
N GLU A 233 -4.09 -20.43 4.14
CA GLU A 233 -4.22 -19.75 5.44
C GLU A 233 -5.56 -20.02 6.17
N LYS A 234 -6.11 -21.21 6.04
CA LYS A 234 -7.05 -21.72 7.06
C LYS A 234 -6.21 -22.38 8.17
N GLY A 235 -5.81 -21.57 9.18
CA GLY A 235 -5.50 -22.03 10.51
C GLY A 235 -4.43 -23.13 10.64
N GLY A 236 -3.15 -22.72 10.62
CA GLY A 236 -2.09 -23.52 11.25
C GLY A 236 -1.60 -22.82 12.53
N PRO A 237 -1.37 -23.54 13.65
CA PRO A 237 -0.87 -22.93 14.87
C PRO A 237 0.57 -22.50 14.68
N VAL A 238 0.88 -21.28 15.14
CA VAL A 238 2.26 -20.81 15.30
C VAL A 238 2.90 -21.71 16.35
N SER A 239 3.79 -22.60 15.93
CA SER A 239 4.68 -23.29 16.84
C SER A 239 5.82 -22.37 17.29
N PRO A 240 6.37 -22.63 18.49
CA PRO A 240 6.95 -21.68 19.43
C PRO A 240 8.23 -20.98 18.99
#